data_a14edaae868b1333030df4f4fde1790f
#
_entry.id   a14edaae868b1333030df4f4fde1790f
#
_cell.length_a   1.000
_cell.length_b   1.000
_cell.length_c   1.000
_cell.angle_alpha   90.00
_cell.angle_beta   90.00
_cell.angle_gamma   90.00
#
_symmetry.space_group_name_H-M   'P 1'
#
loop_
_entity.id
_entity.type
_entity.pdbx_description
1 polymer ?
#
loop_
_entity_poly.entity_id
_entity_poly.type
_entity_poly.pdbx_seq_one_letter_code
_entity_poly.pdbx_strand_id
1 'polypeptide(L)'
;MAEEKKTGGKKHITGARIAKEIRQYKKDALLSPMYTTLCVVLEILIPYLTASIIDKGIAVGDMEHVAKIGSLMAVMAILAMVCGIRAGIHSARASTGLAANLRESMFGRIQDYSFSNIDRFSTAGLVTRLTTDVTNIQNAFQMILQICTRAPVTLIVALFM
;
A
#
# COMPACT_ATOMS: atom_id res chain seq x y z
N MET A 1 12.71 35.87 10.23
CA MET A 1 13.08 34.72 11.14
C MET A 1 11.90 34.28 12.02
N ALA A 2 10.65 34.70 11.76
CA ALA A 2 9.46 34.35 12.56
C ALA A 2 8.44 33.43 11.84
N GLU A 3 8.65 33.10 10.58
CA GLU A 3 7.66 32.37 9.76
C GLU A 3 7.87 30.84 9.74
N GLU A 4 9.07 30.38 10.04
CA GLU A 4 9.45 28.95 9.97
C GLU A 4 8.90 28.11 11.14
N LYS A 5 8.56 28.72 12.26
CA LYS A 5 8.07 28.02 13.47
C LYS A 5 6.59 27.64 13.44
N LYS A 6 5.80 28.22 12.51
CA LYS A 6 4.36 27.90 12.36
C LYS A 6 4.06 26.66 11.49
N THR A 7 4.99 26.24 10.67
CA THR A 7 4.79 25.11 9.74
C THR A 7 4.95 23.73 10.42
N GLY A 8 5.77 23.64 11.46
CA GLY A 8 6.00 22.37 12.18
C GLY A 8 4.78 21.89 12.98
N GLY A 9 4.04 22.81 13.61
CA GLY A 9 2.85 22.46 14.41
C GLY A 9 1.65 21.98 13.58
N LYS A 10 1.47 22.49 12.36
CA LYS A 10 0.37 22.07 11.47
C LYS A 10 0.57 20.67 10.87
N LYS A 11 1.80 20.24 10.58
CA LYS A 11 2.10 18.90 10.04
C LYS A 11 1.79 17.79 11.04
N HIS A 12 2.10 17.99 12.31
CA HIS A 12 1.82 16.97 13.36
C HIS A 12 0.32 16.77 13.62
N ILE A 13 -0.46 17.84 13.57
CA ILE A 13 -1.91 17.77 13.77
C ILE A 13 -2.61 17.08 12.61
N THR A 14 -2.12 17.25 11.38
CA THR A 14 -2.68 16.60 10.19
C THR A 14 -2.39 15.10 10.20
N GLY A 15 -1.16 14.68 10.52
CA GLY A 15 -0.78 13.26 10.62
C GLY A 15 -1.54 12.52 11.72
N ALA A 16 -1.70 13.12 12.90
CA ALA A 16 -2.45 12.52 14.01
C ALA A 16 -3.96 12.37 13.69
N ARG A 17 -4.54 13.29 12.92
CA ARG A 17 -5.93 13.20 12.47
C ARG A 17 -6.12 12.10 11.43
N ILE A 18 -5.25 12.02 10.43
CA ILE A 18 -5.25 10.93 9.45
C ILE A 18 -5.08 9.58 10.15
N ALA A 19 -4.19 9.46 11.12
CA ALA A 19 -4.01 8.25 11.93
C ALA A 19 -5.27 7.87 12.74
N LYS A 20 -6.08 8.84 13.15
CA LYS A 20 -7.36 8.58 13.84
C LYS A 20 -8.41 8.04 12.87
N GLU A 21 -8.49 8.57 11.65
CA GLU A 21 -9.42 8.11 10.62
C GLU A 21 -9.06 6.69 10.10
N ILE A 22 -7.78 6.33 10.09
CA ILE A 22 -7.30 4.98 9.74
C ILE A 22 -7.66 3.95 10.84
N ARG A 23 -7.97 4.40 12.07
CA ARG A 23 -8.16 3.51 13.22
C ARG A 23 -9.20 2.42 12.99
N GLN A 24 -10.20 2.66 12.18
CA GLN A 24 -11.26 1.72 11.84
C GLN A 24 -10.76 0.63 10.87
N TYR A 25 -9.79 0.94 10.00
CA TYR A 25 -9.23 0.05 8.97
C TYR A 25 -7.80 -0.42 9.28
N LYS A 26 -7.38 -0.37 10.56
CA LYS A 26 -6.03 -0.79 10.98
C LYS A 26 -5.69 -2.22 10.60
N LYS A 27 -6.67 -3.12 10.65
CA LYS A 27 -6.47 -4.53 10.28
C LYS A 27 -6.09 -4.65 8.81
N ASP A 28 -6.82 -3.98 7.92
CA ASP A 28 -6.54 -4.02 6.49
C ASP A 28 -5.22 -3.31 6.15
N ALA A 29 -4.94 -2.18 6.80
CA ALA A 29 -3.69 -1.45 6.66
C ALA A 29 -2.45 -2.25 7.13
N LEU A 30 -2.61 -3.18 8.09
CA LEU A 30 -1.54 -4.07 8.56
C LEU A 30 -1.46 -5.37 7.76
N LEU A 31 -2.60 -5.92 7.33
CA LEU A 31 -2.65 -7.14 6.52
C LEU A 31 -2.07 -6.94 5.12
N SER A 32 -2.28 -5.77 4.51
CA SER A 32 -1.72 -5.44 3.19
C SER A 32 -0.20 -5.60 3.14
N PRO A 33 0.61 -4.93 3.99
CA PRO A 33 2.06 -5.10 3.98
C PRO A 33 2.51 -6.54 4.31
N MET A 34 1.76 -7.25 5.16
CA MET A 34 2.08 -8.64 5.50
C MET A 34 1.94 -9.56 4.28
N TYR A 35 0.84 -9.46 3.53
CA TYR A 35 0.67 -10.21 2.29
C TYR A 35 1.64 -9.78 1.19
N THR A 36 1.96 -8.48 1.10
CA THR A 36 2.97 -7.96 0.16
C THR A 36 4.35 -8.57 0.46
N THR A 37 4.75 -8.62 1.73
CA THR A 37 6.02 -9.21 2.15
C THR A 37 6.08 -10.69 1.77
N LEU A 38 5.02 -11.45 2.05
CA LEU A 38 4.96 -12.87 1.69
C LEU A 38 5.03 -13.06 0.17
N CYS A 39 4.33 -12.25 -0.60
CA CYS A 39 4.36 -12.26 -2.07
C CYS A 39 5.79 -12.03 -2.60
N VAL A 40 6.49 -11.00 -2.10
CA VAL A 40 7.86 -10.66 -2.52
C VAL A 40 8.84 -11.77 -2.18
N VAL A 41 8.74 -12.39 -1.00
CA VAL A 41 9.61 -13.52 -0.64
C VAL A 41 9.41 -14.69 -1.59
N LEU A 42 8.17 -15.04 -1.94
CA LEU A 42 7.89 -16.10 -2.90
C LEU A 42 8.42 -15.76 -4.30
N GLU A 43 8.24 -14.51 -4.75
CA GLU A 43 8.73 -14.04 -6.05
C GLU A 43 10.27 -14.14 -6.18
N ILE A 44 11.01 -13.82 -5.12
CA ILE A 44 12.47 -13.86 -5.15
C ILE A 44 13.02 -15.28 -5.10
N LEU A 45 12.30 -16.24 -4.51
CA LEU A 45 12.69 -17.64 -4.51
C LEU A 45 12.61 -18.30 -5.90
N ILE A 46 11.79 -17.79 -6.81
CA ILE A 46 11.63 -18.36 -8.16
C ILE A 46 12.95 -18.32 -8.96
N PRO A 47 13.69 -17.20 -9.09
CA PRO A 47 15.00 -17.16 -9.74
C PRO A 47 16.01 -18.11 -9.12
N TYR A 48 16.01 -18.26 -7.79
CA TYR A 48 16.90 -19.20 -7.09
C TYR A 48 16.63 -20.66 -7.49
N LEU A 49 15.35 -21.04 -7.54
CA LEU A 49 14.96 -22.38 -8.00
C LEU A 49 15.27 -22.60 -9.48
N THR A 50 15.17 -21.54 -10.31
CA THR A 50 15.56 -21.59 -11.72
C THR A 50 17.04 -21.90 -11.88
N ALA A 51 17.93 -21.30 -11.10
CA ALA A 51 19.35 -21.63 -11.09
C ALA A 51 19.58 -23.11 -10.72
N SER A 52 18.85 -23.62 -9.71
CA SER A 52 18.93 -25.05 -9.33
C SER A 52 18.50 -26.01 -10.45
N ILE A 53 17.48 -25.64 -11.24
CA ILE A 53 17.07 -26.45 -12.42
C ILE A 53 18.18 -26.46 -13.44
N ILE A 54 18.86 -25.37 -13.72
CA ILE A 54 19.94 -25.26 -14.70
C ILE A 54 21.13 -26.10 -14.26
N ASP A 55 21.59 -25.89 -13.01
CA ASP A 55 22.85 -26.46 -12.52
C ASP A 55 22.71 -27.97 -12.23
N LYS A 56 21.62 -28.40 -11.62
CA LYS A 56 21.43 -29.78 -11.16
C LYS A 56 20.51 -30.64 -12.03
N GLY A 57 19.63 -29.98 -12.78
CA GLY A 57 18.70 -30.65 -13.68
C GLY A 57 19.26 -30.79 -15.09
N ILE A 58 19.42 -29.66 -15.78
CA ILE A 58 19.78 -29.65 -17.19
C ILE A 58 21.25 -30.03 -17.39
N ALA A 59 22.17 -29.53 -16.59
CA ALA A 59 23.60 -29.81 -16.73
C ALA A 59 23.95 -31.29 -16.45
N VAL A 60 23.19 -31.95 -15.60
CA VAL A 60 23.40 -33.38 -15.23
C VAL A 60 22.47 -34.30 -16.00
N GLY A 61 21.46 -33.77 -16.70
CA GLY A 61 20.48 -34.58 -17.47
C GLY A 61 19.41 -35.21 -16.59
N ASP A 62 19.24 -34.77 -15.34
CA ASP A 62 18.25 -35.31 -14.40
C ASP A 62 16.87 -34.68 -14.63
N MET A 63 16.07 -35.32 -15.50
CA MET A 63 14.71 -34.86 -15.81
C MET A 63 13.74 -34.99 -14.63
N GLU A 64 14.00 -35.89 -13.69
CA GLU A 64 13.18 -36.04 -12.49
C GLU A 64 13.34 -34.79 -11.56
N HIS A 65 14.58 -34.34 -11.40
CA HIS A 65 14.87 -33.11 -10.65
C HIS A 65 14.21 -31.90 -11.30
N VAL A 66 14.30 -31.75 -12.62
CA VAL A 66 13.64 -30.67 -13.38
C VAL A 66 12.12 -30.67 -13.15
N ALA A 67 11.49 -31.85 -13.24
CA ALA A 67 10.04 -31.96 -13.04
C ALA A 67 9.62 -31.63 -11.60
N LYS A 68 10.38 -32.05 -10.58
CA LYS A 68 10.09 -31.76 -9.16
C LYS A 68 10.22 -30.28 -8.85
N ILE A 69 11.34 -29.66 -9.24
CA ILE A 69 11.56 -28.23 -8.95
C ILE A 69 10.62 -27.36 -9.80
N GLY A 70 10.37 -27.73 -11.06
CA GLY A 70 9.40 -27.02 -11.91
C GLY A 70 7.98 -27.06 -11.37
N SER A 71 7.52 -28.19 -10.84
CA SER A 71 6.21 -28.27 -10.18
C SER A 71 6.15 -27.45 -8.90
N LEU A 72 7.22 -27.44 -8.10
CA LEU A 72 7.32 -26.58 -6.91
C LEU A 72 7.25 -25.11 -7.28
N MET A 73 7.96 -24.67 -8.32
CA MET A 73 7.90 -23.29 -8.82
C MET A 73 6.49 -22.90 -9.26
N ALA A 74 5.77 -23.79 -9.94
CA ALA A 74 4.38 -23.55 -10.34
C ALA A 74 3.47 -23.32 -9.12
N VAL A 75 3.59 -24.14 -8.09
CA VAL A 75 2.85 -23.96 -6.83
C VAL A 75 3.20 -22.63 -6.16
N MET A 76 4.48 -22.30 -6.07
CA MET A 76 4.93 -21.03 -5.47
C MET A 76 4.42 -19.81 -6.26
N ALA A 77 4.39 -19.87 -7.58
CA ALA A 77 3.85 -18.81 -8.42
C ALA A 77 2.34 -18.60 -8.18
N ILE A 78 1.58 -19.68 -8.03
CA ILE A 78 0.15 -19.61 -7.70
C ILE A 78 -0.05 -19.00 -6.29
N LEU A 79 0.75 -19.41 -5.32
CA LEU A 79 0.69 -18.85 -3.97
C LEU A 79 1.05 -17.35 -3.97
N ALA A 80 2.09 -16.95 -4.69
CA ALA A 80 2.48 -15.55 -4.84
C ALA A 80 1.35 -14.72 -5.48
N MET A 81 0.69 -15.25 -6.51
CA MET A 81 -0.47 -14.61 -7.14
C MET A 81 -1.62 -14.40 -6.15
N VAL A 82 -1.98 -15.42 -5.38
CA VAL A 82 -3.03 -15.31 -4.36
C VAL A 82 -2.68 -14.27 -3.28
N CYS A 83 -1.43 -14.28 -2.80
CA CYS A 83 -0.94 -13.29 -1.84
C CYS A 83 -0.98 -11.87 -2.41
N GLY A 84 -0.58 -11.68 -3.68
CA GLY A 84 -0.63 -10.40 -4.36
C GLY A 84 -2.05 -9.85 -4.51
N ILE A 85 -3.01 -10.70 -4.89
CA ILE A 85 -4.43 -10.33 -4.95
C ILE A 85 -4.96 -9.90 -3.58
N ARG A 86 -4.64 -10.68 -2.53
CA ARG A 86 -5.05 -10.34 -1.15
C ARG A 86 -4.42 -9.03 -0.67
N ALA A 87 -3.14 -8.81 -0.93
CA ALA A 87 -2.46 -7.56 -0.62
C ALA A 87 -3.16 -6.37 -1.29
N GLY A 88 -3.50 -6.48 -2.58
CA GLY A 88 -4.24 -5.47 -3.34
C GLY A 88 -5.62 -5.17 -2.76
N ILE A 89 -6.40 -6.20 -2.41
CA ILE A 89 -7.74 -6.05 -1.83
C ILE A 89 -7.68 -5.32 -0.47
N HIS A 90 -6.77 -5.72 0.43
CA HIS A 90 -6.62 -5.07 1.74
C HIS A 90 -6.10 -3.63 1.61
N SER A 91 -5.16 -3.37 0.69
CA SER A 91 -4.69 -2.02 0.38
C SER A 91 -5.80 -1.12 -0.14
N ALA A 92 -6.62 -1.62 -1.09
CA ALA A 92 -7.75 -0.89 -1.64
C ALA A 92 -8.81 -0.59 -0.59
N ARG A 93 -9.16 -1.56 0.26
CA ARG A 93 -10.12 -1.37 1.37
C ARG A 93 -9.63 -0.33 2.37
N ALA A 94 -8.36 -0.40 2.78
CA ALA A 94 -7.78 0.56 3.71
C ALA A 94 -7.77 1.98 3.14
N SER A 95 -7.38 2.16 1.86
CA SER A 95 -7.32 3.47 1.21
C SER A 95 -8.72 4.06 0.95
N THR A 96 -9.67 3.24 0.50
CA THR A 96 -11.05 3.67 0.27
C THR A 96 -11.76 4.02 1.58
N GLY A 97 -11.53 3.23 2.63
CA GLY A 97 -12.06 3.50 3.97
C GLY A 97 -11.52 4.81 4.54
N LEU A 98 -10.22 5.07 4.38
CA LEU A 98 -9.62 6.36 4.75
C LEU A 98 -10.29 7.53 3.99
N ALA A 99 -10.49 7.39 2.69
CA ALA A 99 -11.10 8.42 1.86
C ALA A 99 -12.56 8.68 2.26
N ALA A 100 -13.32 7.64 2.60
CA ALA A 100 -14.70 7.76 3.07
C ALA A 100 -14.77 8.55 4.39
N ASN A 101 -13.96 8.15 5.39
CA ASN A 101 -13.89 8.84 6.67
C ASN A 101 -13.44 10.30 6.52
N LEU A 102 -12.48 10.56 5.60
CA LEU A 102 -12.02 11.92 5.32
C LEU A 102 -13.14 12.79 4.73
N ARG A 103 -13.91 12.25 3.76
CA ARG A 103 -15.06 12.95 3.18
C ARG A 103 -16.13 13.27 4.22
N GLU A 104 -16.45 12.29 5.07
CA GLU A 104 -17.43 12.47 6.16
C GLU A 104 -16.98 13.54 7.14
N SER A 105 -15.73 13.48 7.61
CA SER A 105 -15.15 14.48 8.51
C SER A 105 -15.09 15.89 7.89
N MET A 106 -14.79 16.00 6.58
CA MET A 106 -14.78 17.27 5.87
C MET A 106 -16.18 17.81 5.66
N PHE A 107 -17.13 16.95 5.26
CA PHE A 107 -18.52 17.34 5.05
C PHE A 107 -19.17 17.85 6.33
N GLY A 108 -18.99 17.13 7.46
CA GLY A 108 -19.48 17.57 8.76
C GLY A 108 -18.98 18.97 9.14
N ARG A 109 -17.69 19.27 8.87
CA ARG A 109 -17.13 20.60 9.14
C ARG A 109 -17.68 21.70 8.23
N ILE A 110 -18.00 21.37 6.96
CA ILE A 110 -18.60 22.32 6.03
C ILE A 110 -20.01 22.69 6.49
N GLN A 111 -20.76 21.73 7.05
CA GLN A 111 -22.08 22.00 7.62
C GLN A 111 -22.05 22.91 8.85
N ASP A 112 -20.96 22.86 9.63
CA ASP A 112 -20.75 23.73 10.81
C ASP A 112 -20.33 25.15 10.42
N TYR A 113 -20.06 25.44 9.12
CA TYR A 113 -19.69 26.77 8.67
C TYR A 113 -20.91 27.69 8.61
N SER A 114 -20.81 28.86 9.26
CA SER A 114 -21.78 29.92 9.11
C SER A 114 -21.78 30.47 7.67
N PHE A 115 -22.93 30.98 7.21
CA PHE A 115 -23.10 31.57 5.87
C PHE A 115 -22.00 32.58 5.52
N SER A 116 -21.57 33.40 6.48
CA SER A 116 -20.48 34.37 6.31
C SER A 116 -19.11 33.74 6.02
N ASN A 117 -18.89 32.48 6.38
CA ASN A 117 -17.65 31.75 6.07
C ASN A 117 -17.70 31.03 4.72
N ILE A 118 -18.90 30.65 4.25
CA ILE A 118 -19.10 30.02 2.94
C ILE A 118 -18.80 31.01 1.81
N ASP A 119 -19.16 32.28 1.98
CA ASP A 119 -18.88 33.35 0.99
C ASP A 119 -17.37 33.62 0.80
N ARG A 120 -16.54 33.28 1.78
CA ARG A 120 -15.07 33.35 1.68
C ARG A 120 -14.43 32.21 0.90
N PHE A 121 -15.09 31.08 0.81
CA PHE A 121 -14.61 29.91 0.05
C PHE A 121 -15.50 29.71 -1.15
N SER A 122 -14.93 29.70 -2.36
CA SER A 122 -15.73 29.39 -3.56
C SER A 122 -16.30 27.97 -3.41
N THR A 123 -17.59 27.79 -3.71
CA THR A 123 -18.28 26.48 -3.70
C THR A 123 -17.55 25.46 -4.57
N ALA A 124 -17.04 25.90 -5.72
CA ALA A 124 -16.22 25.09 -6.62
C ALA A 124 -14.95 24.56 -5.96
N GLY A 125 -14.26 25.42 -5.17
CA GLY A 125 -13.06 25.01 -4.43
C GLY A 125 -13.35 24.00 -3.32
N LEU A 126 -14.49 24.07 -2.65
CA LEU A 126 -14.89 23.09 -1.63
C LEU A 126 -15.23 21.74 -2.27
N VAL A 127 -15.90 21.74 -3.42
CA VAL A 127 -16.22 20.52 -4.19
C VAL A 127 -14.94 19.84 -4.66
N THR A 128 -13.97 20.59 -5.21
CA THR A 128 -12.67 20.05 -5.65
C THR A 128 -11.91 19.39 -4.49
N ARG A 129 -11.92 19.98 -3.30
CA ARG A 129 -11.27 19.40 -2.11
C ARG A 129 -11.94 18.12 -1.65
N LEU A 130 -13.27 18.05 -1.67
CA LEU A 130 -14.04 16.86 -1.29
C LEU A 130 -13.89 15.70 -2.28
N THR A 131 -13.64 16.00 -3.56
CA THR A 131 -13.54 15.02 -4.63
C THR A 131 -12.08 14.73 -4.98
N THR A 132 -11.43 15.63 -5.69
CA THR A 132 -10.10 15.41 -6.29
C THR A 132 -9.01 15.30 -5.24
N ASP A 133 -8.96 16.19 -4.24
CA ASP A 133 -7.90 16.17 -3.24
C ASP A 133 -7.99 14.92 -2.37
N VAL A 134 -9.20 14.50 -1.97
CA VAL A 134 -9.39 13.27 -1.18
C VAL A 134 -9.04 12.04 -2.01
N THR A 135 -9.35 12.03 -3.31
CA THR A 135 -8.97 10.93 -4.20
C THR A 135 -7.44 10.86 -4.37
N ASN A 136 -6.76 11.99 -4.48
CA ASN A 136 -5.29 12.03 -4.52
C ASN A 136 -4.67 11.50 -3.22
N ILE A 137 -5.24 11.85 -2.05
CA ILE A 137 -4.80 11.30 -0.76
C ILE A 137 -5.04 9.79 -0.70
N GLN A 138 -6.18 9.30 -1.17
CA GLN A 138 -6.49 7.88 -1.27
C GLN A 138 -5.45 7.12 -2.10
N ASN A 139 -5.14 7.62 -3.30
CA ASN A 139 -4.16 7.01 -4.20
C ASN A 139 -2.75 7.04 -3.61
N ALA A 140 -2.34 8.18 -3.02
CA ALA A 140 -1.05 8.30 -2.36
C ALA A 140 -0.93 7.32 -1.18
N PHE A 141 -1.96 7.16 -0.37
CA PHE A 141 -1.97 6.22 0.75
C PHE A 141 -1.89 4.76 0.27
N GLN A 142 -2.63 4.41 -0.78
CA GLN A 142 -2.55 3.08 -1.39
C GLN A 142 -1.14 2.78 -1.93
N MET A 143 -0.53 3.76 -2.60
CA MET A 143 0.83 3.66 -3.13
C MET A 143 1.86 3.49 -2.01
N ILE A 144 1.73 4.22 -0.91
CA ILE A 144 2.59 4.08 0.26
C ILE A 144 2.48 2.66 0.84
N LEU A 145 1.28 2.11 1.03
CA LEU A 145 1.09 0.75 1.56
C LEU A 145 1.75 -0.32 0.68
N GLN A 146 1.74 -0.15 -0.63
CA GLN A 146 2.31 -1.13 -1.57
C GLN A 146 3.81 -0.92 -1.77
N ILE A 147 4.25 0.28 -2.15
CA ILE A 147 5.63 0.56 -2.56
C ILE A 147 6.57 0.61 -1.35
N CYS A 148 6.19 1.31 -0.27
CA CYS A 148 7.03 1.43 0.92
C CYS A 148 7.23 0.09 1.65
N THR A 149 6.37 -0.89 1.41
CA THR A 149 6.56 -2.24 1.93
C THR A 149 7.39 -3.09 0.97
N ARG A 150 7.08 -3.05 -0.33
CA ARG A 150 7.74 -3.87 -1.34
C ARG A 150 9.22 -3.54 -1.50
N ALA A 151 9.57 -2.26 -1.61
CA ALA A 151 10.94 -1.83 -1.88
C ALA A 151 11.96 -2.27 -0.82
N PRO A 152 11.76 -2.01 0.50
CA PRO A 152 12.73 -2.42 1.51
C PRO A 152 12.80 -3.95 1.67
N VAL A 153 11.67 -4.66 1.54
CA VAL A 153 11.65 -6.12 1.61
C VAL A 153 12.44 -6.73 0.45
N THR A 154 12.21 -6.25 -0.78
CA THR A 154 12.95 -6.70 -1.97
C THR A 154 14.45 -6.47 -1.79
N LEU A 155 14.84 -5.29 -1.28
CA LEU A 155 16.24 -4.94 -1.09
C LEU A 155 16.91 -5.83 -0.02
N ILE A 156 16.26 -6.05 1.11
CA ILE A 156 16.78 -6.91 2.17
C ILE A 156 16.92 -8.34 1.66
N VAL A 157 15.89 -8.92 1.05
CA VAL A 157 15.94 -10.31 0.59
C VAL A 157 16.96 -10.49 -0.54
N ALA A 158 17.11 -9.51 -1.44
CA ALA A 158 18.12 -9.55 -2.50
C ALA A 158 19.55 -9.43 -1.99
N LEU A 159 19.78 -8.76 -0.85
CA LEU A 159 21.12 -8.69 -0.23
C LEU A 159 21.52 -9.98 0.49
N PHE A 160 20.54 -10.76 0.97
CA PHE A 160 20.79 -12.04 1.65
C PHE A 160 20.85 -13.25 0.70
N MET A 161 20.51 -13.06 -0.57
CA MET A 161 20.52 -14.09 -1.59
C MET A 161 21.80 -14.06 -2.43
#